data_3a2042bf132db0baac8c80f055f2b97c
#
_entry.id   3a2042bf132db0baac8c80f055f2b97c
#
_cell.length_a   1.000
_cell.length_b   1.000
_cell.length_c   1.000
_cell.angle_alpha   90.00
_cell.angle_beta   90.00
_cell.angle_gamma   90.00
#
_symmetry.space_group_name_H-M   'P 1'
#
loop_
_entity.id
_entity.type
_entity.pdbx_description
1 polymer ?
#
loop_
_entity_poly.entity_id
_entity_poly.type
_entity_poly.pdbx_seq_one_letter_code
_entity_poly.pdbx_strand_id
1 'polypeptide(L)'
;MIDFKTFQLDRLSKLLYAIRGYTDNNLRFPKAGEMVEKALAEYSNGLLDRVNLPGVDLLTKDKVSYESKVTQFKNKSGTAIRGLIIKNRRAAKNYDDKLADYFIVSDVKSGKACCISSDKLYNFKDTGAVYTASCDPDPSDFFLTGYNNLNESRDYFEESEDYDLQFIKSIM
;
A
#
# COMPACT_ATOMS: atom_id res chain seq x y z
N MET A 1 2.79 4.13 -16.30
CA MET A 1 2.94 3.45 -15.00
C MET A 1 4.40 3.09 -14.80
N ILE A 2 4.92 3.25 -13.59
CA ILE A 2 6.28 2.87 -13.24
C ILE A 2 6.48 1.36 -13.29
N ASP A 3 7.73 0.93 -13.50
CA ASP A 3 8.09 -0.49 -13.47
C ASP A 3 8.48 -0.90 -12.05
N PHE A 4 7.59 -1.60 -11.37
CA PHE A 4 7.81 -2.09 -10.01
C PHE A 4 8.93 -3.12 -9.89
N LYS A 5 9.37 -3.75 -10.99
CA LYS A 5 10.50 -4.69 -10.97
C LYS A 5 11.82 -4.03 -10.56
N THR A 6 11.90 -2.70 -10.69
CA THR A 6 13.06 -1.92 -10.28
C THR A 6 13.07 -1.59 -8.78
N PHE A 7 11.97 -1.82 -8.07
CA PHE A 7 11.87 -1.58 -6.64
C PHE A 7 12.63 -2.62 -5.83
N GLN A 8 12.97 -2.25 -4.60
CA GLN A 8 13.50 -3.17 -3.60
C GLN A 8 12.34 -3.98 -2.98
N LEU A 9 11.75 -4.87 -3.78
CA LEU A 9 10.51 -5.59 -3.43
C LEU A 9 10.66 -6.49 -2.21
N ASP A 10 11.84 -7.10 -2.02
CA ASP A 10 12.10 -7.94 -0.84
C ASP A 10 12.00 -7.14 0.46
N ARG A 11 12.49 -5.91 0.44
CA ARG A 11 12.40 -5.00 1.59
C ARG A 11 10.97 -4.58 1.86
N LEU A 12 10.21 -4.26 0.83
CA LEU A 12 8.78 -3.94 0.96
C LEU A 12 8.00 -5.13 1.51
N SER A 13 8.25 -6.34 1.00
CA SER A 13 7.61 -7.56 1.49
C SER A 13 7.91 -7.83 2.97
N LYS A 14 9.15 -7.63 3.40
CA LYS A 14 9.56 -7.75 4.81
C LYS A 14 8.86 -6.72 5.70
N LEU A 15 8.72 -5.48 5.24
CA LEU A 15 7.99 -4.46 5.97
C LEU A 15 6.52 -4.85 6.17
N LEU A 16 5.84 -5.30 5.11
CA LEU A 16 4.46 -5.78 5.21
C LEU A 16 4.33 -6.95 6.19
N TYR A 17 5.29 -7.85 6.19
CA TYR A 17 5.31 -8.97 7.13
C TYR A 17 5.51 -8.51 8.58
N ALA A 18 6.40 -7.55 8.81
CA ALA A 18 6.59 -6.96 10.13
C ALA A 18 5.30 -6.29 10.64
N ILE A 19 4.63 -5.52 9.80
CA ILE A 19 3.33 -4.90 10.12
C ILE A 19 2.31 -5.98 10.47
N ARG A 20 2.25 -7.07 9.73
CA ARG A 20 1.40 -8.22 10.02
C ARG A 20 1.68 -8.80 11.40
N GLY A 21 2.94 -9.00 11.75
CA GLY A 21 3.34 -9.54 13.05
C GLY A 21 2.82 -8.71 14.22
N TYR A 22 2.88 -7.39 14.11
CA TYR A 22 2.30 -6.48 15.10
C TYR A 22 0.78 -6.61 15.18
N THR A 23 0.11 -6.70 14.03
CA THR A 23 -1.35 -6.80 13.96
C THR A 23 -1.86 -8.12 14.55
N ASP A 24 -1.20 -9.25 14.24
CA ASP A 24 -1.57 -10.58 14.73
C ASP A 24 -1.40 -10.71 16.25
N ASN A 25 -0.51 -9.92 16.86
CA ASN A 25 -0.29 -9.88 18.30
C ASN A 25 -1.15 -8.81 19.02
N ASN A 26 -2.21 -8.31 18.39
CA ASN A 26 -3.08 -7.25 18.89
C ASN A 26 -2.33 -5.93 19.23
N LEU A 27 -1.12 -5.80 18.79
CA LEU A 27 -0.37 -4.56 18.88
C LEU A 27 -0.87 -3.66 17.74
N ARG A 28 -1.57 -2.60 18.10
CA ARG A 28 -2.04 -1.62 17.15
C ARG A 28 -0.82 -0.97 16.50
N PHE A 29 -0.62 -1.23 15.22
CA PHE A 29 0.37 -0.50 14.47
C PHE A 29 -0.22 0.85 14.03
N PRO A 30 0.00 1.93 14.79
CA PRO A 30 -0.49 3.23 14.37
C PRO A 30 0.29 3.63 13.12
N LYS A 31 -0.42 4.12 12.10
CA LYS A 31 0.17 4.65 10.87
C LYS A 31 0.78 3.62 9.91
N ALA A 32 0.23 2.40 9.85
CA ALA A 32 0.67 1.42 8.85
C ALA A 32 0.61 1.97 7.41
N GLY A 33 -0.42 2.73 7.07
CA GLY A 33 -0.54 3.40 5.78
C GLY A 33 0.62 4.36 5.50
N GLU A 34 0.93 5.24 6.44
CA GLU A 34 2.04 6.19 6.32
C GLU A 34 3.39 5.48 6.19
N MET A 35 3.58 4.37 6.87
CA MET A 35 4.82 3.58 6.75
C MET A 35 4.98 2.95 5.38
N VAL A 36 3.91 2.41 4.84
CA VAL A 36 3.93 1.84 3.48
C VAL A 36 4.19 2.92 2.45
N GLU A 37 3.60 4.12 2.59
CA GLU A 37 3.92 5.26 1.72
C GLU A 37 5.41 5.62 1.74
N LYS A 38 5.97 5.75 2.93
CA LYS A 38 7.40 6.06 3.09
C LYS A 38 8.29 4.97 2.49
N ALA A 39 7.93 3.71 2.72
CA ALA A 39 8.65 2.57 2.17
C ALA A 39 8.58 2.52 0.64
N LEU A 40 7.43 2.79 0.06
CA LEU A 40 7.29 2.87 -1.40
C LEU A 40 8.19 3.94 -2.01
N ALA A 41 8.25 5.11 -1.40
CA ALA A 41 9.17 6.16 -1.84
C ALA A 41 10.64 5.74 -1.69
N GLU A 42 11.02 5.26 -0.52
CA GLU A 42 12.39 4.83 -0.20
C GLU A 42 12.86 3.69 -1.10
N TYR A 43 12.02 2.68 -1.31
CA TYR A 43 12.38 1.46 -2.05
C TYR A 43 12.17 1.57 -3.56
N SER A 44 11.68 2.70 -4.05
CA SER A 44 11.46 2.94 -5.48
C SER A 44 12.73 3.25 -6.27
N ASN A 45 13.88 3.36 -5.61
CA ASN A 45 15.13 3.79 -6.22
C ASN A 45 15.03 5.17 -6.93
N GLY A 46 14.30 6.09 -6.31
CA GLY A 46 14.13 7.46 -6.80
C GLY A 46 13.03 7.65 -7.85
N LEU A 47 12.22 6.63 -8.13
CA LEU A 47 11.10 6.75 -9.06
C LEU A 47 9.89 7.47 -8.48
N LEU A 48 9.68 7.37 -7.17
CA LEU A 48 8.58 7.99 -6.46
C LEU A 48 9.06 8.92 -5.36
N ASP A 49 8.48 10.11 -5.34
CA ASP A 49 8.64 11.07 -4.24
C ASP A 49 7.36 11.14 -3.42
N ARG A 50 7.51 11.13 -2.11
CA ARG A 50 6.39 11.33 -1.21
C ARG A 50 5.95 12.78 -1.23
N VAL A 51 4.64 13.00 -1.34
CA VAL A 51 4.04 14.34 -1.39
C VAL A 51 2.91 14.47 -0.36
N ASN A 52 2.58 15.68 -0.01
CA ASN A 52 1.45 15.98 0.88
C ASN A 52 0.42 16.79 0.10
N LEU A 53 -0.24 16.12 -0.85
CA LEU A 53 -1.31 16.67 -1.65
C LEU A 53 -2.62 15.95 -1.36
N PRO A 54 -3.77 16.64 -1.42
CA PRO A 54 -5.06 15.99 -1.24
C PRO A 54 -5.27 14.83 -2.23
N GLY A 55 -5.48 13.61 -1.71
CA GLY A 55 -5.74 12.41 -2.54
C GLY A 55 -4.55 11.90 -3.33
N VAL A 56 -3.33 12.37 -3.03
CA VAL A 56 -2.09 11.92 -3.67
C VAL A 56 -1.00 11.76 -2.62
N ASP A 57 -0.46 10.56 -2.51
CA ASP A 57 0.62 10.25 -1.56
C ASP A 57 2.00 10.30 -2.21
N LEU A 58 2.09 9.92 -3.48
CA LEU A 58 3.34 9.74 -4.21
C LEU A 58 3.23 10.32 -5.62
N LEU A 59 4.33 10.91 -6.10
CA LEU A 59 4.46 11.44 -7.46
C LEU A 59 5.73 10.93 -8.13
N THR A 60 5.65 10.70 -9.44
CA THR A 60 6.83 10.57 -10.29
C THR A 60 7.35 11.95 -10.69
N LYS A 61 8.56 12.01 -11.27
CA LYS A 61 9.11 13.25 -11.85
C LYS A 61 8.21 13.81 -12.95
N ASP A 62 7.55 12.94 -13.71
CA ASP A 62 6.60 13.31 -14.78
C ASP A 62 5.21 13.65 -14.27
N LYS A 63 5.05 13.79 -12.95
CA LYS A 63 3.79 14.18 -12.28
C LYS A 63 2.66 13.14 -12.38
N VAL A 64 2.98 11.88 -12.63
CA VAL A 64 2.02 10.78 -12.49
C VAL A 64 1.79 10.52 -11.01
N SER A 65 0.52 10.52 -10.60
CA SER A 65 0.11 10.49 -9.20
C SER A 65 -0.33 9.11 -8.74
N TYR A 66 0.05 8.77 -7.52
CA TYR A 66 -0.28 7.49 -6.86
C TYR A 66 -0.84 7.76 -5.47
N GLU A 67 -1.91 7.05 -5.16
CA GLU A 67 -2.49 6.95 -3.82
C GLU A 67 -2.17 5.57 -3.25
N SER A 68 -1.62 5.51 -2.05
CA SER A 68 -1.29 4.26 -1.38
C SER A 68 -2.38 3.88 -0.38
N LYS A 69 -2.87 2.66 -0.47
CA LYS A 69 -3.86 2.11 0.46
C LYS A 69 -3.37 0.80 1.06
N VAL A 70 -3.51 0.68 2.36
CA VAL A 70 -3.30 -0.57 3.08
C VAL A 70 -4.67 -1.10 3.47
N THR A 71 -5.03 -2.26 2.94
CA THR A 71 -6.35 -2.87 3.13
C THR A 71 -6.26 -4.38 3.10
N GLN A 72 -7.40 -5.05 3.19
CA GLN A 72 -7.51 -6.50 3.03
C GLN A 72 -8.29 -6.83 1.76
N PHE A 73 -7.80 -7.81 1.02
CA PHE A 73 -8.56 -8.41 -0.05
C PHE A 73 -9.67 -9.27 0.55
N LYS A 74 -10.92 -8.97 0.22
CA LYS A 74 -12.10 -9.53 0.91
C LYS A 74 -12.64 -10.80 0.30
N ASN A 75 -12.04 -11.31 -0.77
CA ASN A 75 -12.43 -12.61 -1.32
C ASN A 75 -11.35 -13.68 -1.06
N LYS A 76 -11.74 -14.95 -1.20
CA LYS A 76 -10.83 -16.08 -0.99
C LYS A 76 -9.69 -16.14 -2.02
N SER A 77 -9.92 -15.64 -3.24
CA SER A 77 -8.89 -15.56 -4.28
C SER A 77 -7.88 -14.45 -4.02
N GLY A 78 -8.20 -13.49 -3.15
CA GLY A 78 -7.36 -12.35 -2.84
C GLY A 78 -7.18 -11.37 -4.00
N THR A 79 -8.10 -11.38 -4.96
CA THR A 79 -8.05 -10.51 -6.14
C THR A 79 -9.08 -9.38 -6.10
N ALA A 80 -10.27 -9.60 -5.54
CA ALA A 80 -11.27 -8.55 -5.42
C ALA A 80 -11.03 -7.68 -4.19
N ILE A 81 -11.06 -6.38 -4.40
CA ILE A 81 -10.95 -5.36 -3.35
C ILE A 81 -12.30 -4.63 -3.30
N ARG A 82 -12.97 -4.72 -2.16
CA ARG A 82 -14.31 -4.12 -1.97
C ARG A 82 -14.27 -3.11 -0.84
N GLY A 83 -14.92 -1.98 -1.07
CA GLY A 83 -14.97 -0.91 -0.08
C GLY A 83 -13.61 -0.27 0.17
N LEU A 84 -12.80 -0.15 -0.89
CA LEU A 84 -11.55 0.62 -0.85
C LEU A 84 -11.89 2.07 -0.51
N ILE A 85 -11.42 2.56 0.62
CA ILE A 85 -11.69 3.92 1.07
C ILE A 85 -10.85 4.88 0.25
N ILE A 86 -11.53 5.64 -0.63
CA ILE A 86 -10.90 6.70 -1.42
C ILE A 86 -10.73 7.95 -0.56
N LYS A 87 -11.71 8.21 0.31
CA LYS A 87 -11.78 9.45 1.05
C LYS A 87 -12.47 9.24 2.39
N ASN A 88 -11.86 9.74 3.45
CA ASN A 88 -12.50 9.84 4.75
C ASN A 88 -13.04 11.27 4.92
N ARG A 89 -14.35 11.45 4.79
CA ARG A 89 -14.99 12.77 4.83
C ARG A 89 -14.98 13.40 6.21
N ARG A 90 -14.80 12.63 7.27
CA ARG A 90 -14.67 13.17 8.63
C ARG A 90 -13.35 13.90 8.83
N ALA A 91 -12.28 13.41 8.16
CA ALA A 91 -10.94 13.99 8.26
C ALA A 91 -10.70 15.11 7.22
N ALA A 92 -11.44 15.12 6.12
CA ALA A 92 -11.17 16.02 4.99
C ALA A 92 -12.46 16.49 4.32
N LYS A 93 -13.08 17.53 4.89
CA LYS A 93 -14.36 18.06 4.41
C LYS A 93 -14.30 18.79 3.06
N ASN A 94 -13.12 19.25 2.64
CA ASN A 94 -12.92 20.12 1.45
C ASN A 94 -12.15 19.42 0.34
N TYR A 95 -12.28 18.10 0.22
CA TYR A 95 -11.59 17.37 -0.82
C TYR A 95 -12.25 17.55 -2.19
N ASP A 96 -11.43 17.91 -3.18
CA ASP A 96 -11.73 17.70 -4.58
C ASP A 96 -11.93 16.21 -4.88
N ASP A 97 -12.93 15.84 -5.68
CA ASP A 97 -13.20 14.43 -6.04
C ASP A 97 -12.24 13.90 -7.13
N LYS A 98 -11.14 14.61 -7.39
CA LYS A 98 -10.10 14.16 -8.32
C LYS A 98 -9.35 12.98 -7.72
N LEU A 99 -9.36 11.87 -8.45
CA LEU A 99 -8.60 10.66 -8.08
C LEU A 99 -7.14 10.79 -8.51
N ALA A 100 -6.23 10.12 -7.79
CA ALA A 100 -4.90 9.85 -8.28
C ALA A 100 -4.96 9.03 -9.58
N ASP A 101 -3.93 9.09 -10.41
CA ASP A 101 -3.87 8.31 -11.65
C ASP A 101 -3.86 6.82 -11.38
N TYR A 102 -3.18 6.40 -10.31
CA TYR A 102 -3.04 5.00 -9.89
C TYR A 102 -3.24 4.84 -8.40
N PHE A 103 -3.68 3.65 -8.03
CA PHE A 103 -3.77 3.19 -6.64
C PHE A 103 -2.81 2.04 -6.40
N ILE A 104 -1.95 2.17 -5.41
CA ILE A 104 -1.12 1.07 -4.91
C ILE A 104 -1.84 0.50 -3.69
N VAL A 105 -2.26 -0.75 -3.78
CA VAL A 105 -3.02 -1.41 -2.71
C VAL A 105 -2.20 -2.55 -2.14
N SER A 106 -1.92 -2.48 -0.86
CA SER A 106 -1.12 -3.46 -0.13
C SER A 106 -1.97 -4.18 0.91
N ASP A 107 -1.90 -5.50 0.93
CA ASP A 107 -2.56 -6.35 1.92
C ASP A 107 -1.52 -6.96 2.86
N VAL A 108 -1.50 -6.53 4.09
CA VAL A 108 -0.54 -7.02 5.10
C VAL A 108 -0.79 -8.47 5.52
N LYS A 109 -2.00 -8.99 5.34
CA LYS A 109 -2.30 -10.39 5.68
C LYS A 109 -1.67 -11.38 4.72
N SER A 110 -1.78 -11.12 3.43
CA SER A 110 -1.29 -12.03 2.38
C SER A 110 0.09 -11.67 1.86
N GLY A 111 0.54 -10.42 2.07
CA GLY A 111 1.74 -9.88 1.45
C GLY A 111 1.58 -9.53 -0.02
N LYS A 112 0.36 -9.57 -0.52
CA LYS A 112 0.08 -9.18 -1.90
C LYS A 112 0.02 -7.66 -2.02
N ALA A 113 0.51 -7.14 -3.13
CA ALA A 113 0.34 -5.75 -3.48
C ALA A 113 0.14 -5.59 -4.98
N CYS A 114 -0.75 -4.70 -5.35
CA CYS A 114 -1.06 -4.40 -6.75
C CYS A 114 -1.03 -2.89 -7.01
N CYS A 115 -0.84 -2.54 -8.27
CA CYS A 115 -0.99 -1.18 -8.76
C CYS A 115 -2.06 -1.18 -9.85
N ILE A 116 -3.10 -0.39 -9.64
CA ILE A 116 -4.26 -0.32 -10.53
C ILE A 116 -4.47 1.11 -10.99
N SER A 117 -4.87 1.27 -12.26
CA SER A 117 -5.35 2.55 -12.77
C SER A 117 -6.67 2.93 -12.09
N SER A 118 -6.85 4.22 -11.81
CA SER A 118 -8.13 4.73 -11.28
C SER A 118 -9.32 4.42 -12.19
N ASP A 119 -9.10 4.23 -13.49
CA ASP A 119 -10.14 3.85 -14.46
C ASP A 119 -10.74 2.46 -14.20
N LYS A 120 -10.02 1.60 -13.47
CA LYS A 120 -10.50 0.27 -13.08
C LYS A 120 -11.41 0.28 -11.84
N LEU A 121 -11.53 1.40 -11.16
CA LEU A 121 -12.40 1.56 -10.01
C LEU A 121 -13.87 1.61 -10.45
N TYR A 122 -14.73 0.96 -9.69
CA TYR A 122 -16.16 0.92 -9.96
C TYR A 122 -16.97 0.87 -8.66
N ASN A 123 -18.30 0.94 -8.78
CA ASN A 123 -19.23 0.84 -7.66
C ASN A 123 -18.92 1.87 -6.56
N PHE A 124 -18.77 3.12 -6.97
CA PHE A 124 -18.53 4.23 -6.06
C PHE A 124 -19.73 4.43 -5.12
N LYS A 125 -19.46 4.56 -3.84
CA LYS A 125 -20.46 4.81 -2.80
C LYS A 125 -20.01 5.95 -1.89
N ASP A 126 -20.87 6.92 -1.69
CA ASP A 126 -20.67 8.01 -0.77
C ASP A 126 -21.72 7.93 0.35
N THR A 127 -21.27 7.64 1.57
CA THR A 127 -22.12 7.56 2.76
C THR A 127 -22.18 8.88 3.55
N GLY A 128 -21.51 9.93 3.06
CA GLY A 128 -21.28 11.16 3.81
C GLY A 128 -20.15 11.08 4.84
N ALA A 129 -19.80 9.89 5.30
CA ALA A 129 -18.67 9.64 6.21
C ALA A 129 -17.44 9.15 5.44
N VAL A 130 -17.64 8.28 4.47
CA VAL A 130 -16.59 7.71 3.62
C VAL A 130 -17.03 7.65 2.16
N TYR A 131 -16.10 7.84 1.27
CA TYR A 131 -16.24 7.63 -0.16
C TYR A 131 -15.43 6.40 -0.54
N THR A 132 -16.09 5.39 -1.06
CA THR A 132 -15.48 4.09 -1.35
C THR A 132 -15.66 3.67 -2.80
N ALA A 133 -14.79 2.80 -3.27
CA ALA A 133 -14.90 2.13 -4.55
C ALA A 133 -14.53 0.66 -4.43
N SER A 134 -14.76 -0.10 -5.47
CA SER A 134 -14.32 -1.48 -5.62
C SER A 134 -13.43 -1.62 -6.84
N CYS A 135 -12.61 -2.65 -6.87
CA CYS A 135 -11.82 -3.03 -8.04
C CYS A 135 -11.54 -4.52 -8.06
N ASP A 136 -11.31 -5.05 -9.26
CA ASP A 136 -10.88 -6.42 -9.50
C ASP A 136 -9.54 -6.38 -10.25
N PRO A 137 -8.39 -6.37 -9.54
CA PRO A 137 -7.08 -6.38 -10.19
C PRO A 137 -6.87 -7.64 -11.02
N ASP A 138 -6.28 -7.48 -12.20
CA ASP A 138 -5.78 -8.62 -12.99
C ASP A 138 -4.52 -9.21 -12.34
N PRO A 139 -4.18 -10.48 -12.58
CA PRO A 139 -2.94 -11.07 -12.10
C PRO A 139 -1.70 -10.24 -12.45
N SER A 140 -1.69 -9.59 -13.60
CA SER A 140 -0.60 -8.72 -14.07
C SER A 140 -0.48 -7.39 -13.30
N ASP A 141 -1.51 -6.98 -12.57
CA ASP A 141 -1.47 -5.76 -11.75
C ASP A 141 -0.69 -5.96 -10.45
N PHE A 142 -0.46 -7.22 -10.03
CA PHE A 142 0.27 -7.55 -8.81
C PHE A 142 1.78 -7.48 -9.03
N PHE A 143 2.48 -6.70 -8.21
CA PHE A 143 3.93 -6.66 -8.15
C PHE A 143 4.50 -7.39 -6.93
N LEU A 144 3.67 -7.69 -5.93
CA LEU A 144 3.94 -8.65 -4.87
C LEU A 144 2.81 -9.69 -4.86
N THR A 145 3.18 -10.97 -4.90
CA THR A 145 2.22 -12.08 -5.05
C THR A 145 1.95 -12.82 -3.74
N GLY A 146 2.59 -12.40 -2.66
CA GLY A 146 2.40 -12.96 -1.32
C GLY A 146 3.71 -13.28 -0.63
N TYR A 147 3.61 -13.89 0.56
CA TYR A 147 4.75 -14.28 1.40
C TYR A 147 5.31 -15.68 1.06
N ASN A 148 5.20 -16.12 -0.19
CA ASN A 148 5.52 -17.49 -0.60
C ASN A 148 6.98 -17.93 -0.34
N ASN A 149 7.90 -16.97 -0.14
CA ASN A 149 9.32 -17.23 0.10
C ASN A 149 9.75 -16.98 1.55
N LEU A 150 8.81 -16.81 2.48
CA LEU A 150 9.12 -16.43 3.86
C LEU A 150 9.76 -17.57 4.68
N ASN A 151 9.66 -18.83 4.27
CA ASN A 151 10.36 -19.91 4.95
C ASN A 151 11.89 -19.80 4.82
N GLU A 152 12.37 -19.20 3.72
CA GLU A 152 13.78 -18.84 3.55
C GLU A 152 14.12 -17.53 4.28
N SER A 153 13.12 -16.68 4.53
CA SER A 153 13.30 -15.35 5.14
C SER A 153 13.18 -15.35 6.67
N ARG A 154 12.83 -16.46 7.31
CA ARG A 154 12.93 -16.54 8.79
C ARG A 154 14.34 -16.27 9.27
N ASP A 155 15.34 -16.81 8.57
CA ASP A 155 16.75 -16.56 8.86
C ASP A 155 17.16 -15.13 8.49
N TYR A 156 16.55 -14.56 7.44
CA TYR A 156 16.74 -13.17 7.03
C TYR A 156 16.16 -12.15 8.03
N PHE A 157 15.10 -12.51 8.73
CA PHE A 157 14.45 -11.64 9.72
C PHE A 157 15.34 -11.43 10.95
N GLU A 158 16.06 -12.48 11.36
CA GLU A 158 17.00 -12.40 12.49
C GLU A 158 18.25 -11.59 12.14
N GLU A 159 18.71 -11.57 10.89
CA GLU A 159 19.87 -10.82 10.43
C GLU A 159 19.54 -9.39 9.96
N SER A 160 18.33 -9.12 9.47
CA SER A 160 17.90 -7.79 9.02
C SER A 160 17.14 -6.99 10.07
N GLU A 161 16.93 -7.54 11.27
CA GLU A 161 16.21 -6.93 12.39
C GLU A 161 16.65 -5.49 12.67
N ASP A 162 17.95 -5.20 12.56
CA ASP A 162 18.46 -3.88 12.89
C ASP A 162 18.09 -2.79 11.89
N TYR A 163 18.00 -3.10 10.60
CA TYR A 163 17.77 -2.09 9.56
C TYR A 163 16.29 -1.75 9.39
N ASP A 164 15.44 -2.76 9.40
CA ASP A 164 14.00 -2.57 9.25
C ASP A 164 13.37 -2.07 10.56
N LEU A 165 13.89 -2.49 11.71
CA LEU A 165 13.52 -1.93 13.01
C LEU A 165 13.98 -0.47 13.18
N GLN A 166 15.14 -0.09 12.67
CA GLN A 166 15.59 1.30 12.68
C GLN A 166 14.71 2.16 11.78
N PHE A 167 14.33 1.66 10.60
CA PHE A 167 13.39 2.33 9.72
C PHE A 167 12.02 2.48 10.39
N ILE A 168 11.49 1.41 10.97
CA ILE A 168 10.24 1.41 11.73
C ILE A 168 10.31 2.40 12.90
N LYS A 169 11.38 2.40 13.68
CA LYS A 169 11.60 3.34 14.78
C LYS A 169 11.74 4.78 14.31
N SER A 170 12.37 5.00 13.16
CA SER A 170 12.54 6.35 12.59
C SER A 170 11.22 6.95 12.10
N ILE A 171 10.25 6.11 11.80
CA ILE A 171 8.92 6.49 11.32
C ILE A 171 7.91 6.67 12.46
N MET A 172 8.14 5.99 13.57
CA MET A 172 7.33 6.13 14.79
C MET A 172 7.64 7.43 15.52
#